data_a4480a89a6b513d0b7373542a44204a9
#
_entry.id   a4480a89a6b513d0b7373542a44204a9
#
_cell.length_a   1.000
_cell.length_b   1.000
_cell.length_c   1.000
_cell.angle_alpha   90.00
_cell.angle_beta   90.00
_cell.angle_gamma   90.00
#
_symmetry.space_group_name_H-M   'P 1'
#
loop_
_entity.id
_entity.type
_entity.pdbx_description
1 polymer ?
#
loop_
_entity_poly.entity_id
_entity_poly.type
_entity_poly.pdbx_seq_one_letter_code
_entity_poly.pdbx_strand_id
1 'polypeptide(L)'
;MRLSISPRQLPVVGAGIGVCAGLGHVLRRKRIKASQWERTNFHGVTVSLRGGVVMAGASVASAAVASALSDQPRAALGGVVASLGGGLAGYIDDVDQGAHDGGKVAKGLKGHLGALAHGQVTTGVIKIAGIGASALAASALVGSKATSVGGKVADLALNTVLIAGTANLANLLDLRPGRALKATVLVAAPLSYFSCAAAKTSASPASAQRLLASGLNAAAITALVEDLQETTMLGDTGANAAGALLGTSLAANDSWKLRLGTTLGVVGLILASEKVSFSKVIAANPALNWLDQLWRRPL
;
A
#
# COMPACT_ATOMS: atom_id res chain seq x y z
N MET A 1 -12.40 21.61 -15.36
CA MET A 1 -12.19 20.52 -14.38
C MET A 1 -12.45 21.09 -13.00
N ARG A 2 -13.53 20.70 -12.31
CA ARG A 2 -13.87 21.24 -10.98
C ARG A 2 -13.30 20.30 -9.91
N LEU A 3 -12.42 20.82 -9.07
CA LEU A 3 -12.02 20.17 -7.83
C LEU A 3 -13.23 20.22 -6.89
N SER A 4 -13.88 19.09 -6.62
CA SER A 4 -14.99 19.01 -5.67
C SER A 4 -14.62 18.04 -4.54
N ILE A 5 -14.50 18.57 -3.34
CA ILE A 5 -14.38 17.77 -2.13
C ILE A 5 -15.79 17.45 -1.65
N SER A 6 -16.11 16.17 -1.50
CA SER A 6 -17.38 15.74 -0.93
C SER A 6 -17.34 15.89 0.60
N PRO A 7 -18.43 16.32 1.26
CA PRO A 7 -18.52 16.32 2.72
C PRO A 7 -18.20 14.95 3.35
N ARG A 8 -18.48 13.84 2.65
CA ARG A 8 -18.17 12.49 3.11
C ARG A 8 -16.65 12.15 3.10
N GLN A 9 -15.82 12.92 2.39
CA GLN A 9 -14.37 12.75 2.43
C GLN A 9 -13.77 13.31 3.73
N LEU A 10 -14.37 14.31 4.35
CA LEU A 10 -13.82 14.94 5.55
C LEU A 10 -13.64 13.98 6.73
N PRO A 11 -14.65 13.14 7.12
CA PRO A 11 -14.45 12.15 8.18
C PRO A 11 -13.40 11.09 7.83
N VAL A 12 -13.31 10.70 6.54
CA VAL A 12 -12.33 9.71 6.08
C VAL A 12 -10.90 10.27 6.18
N VAL A 13 -10.71 11.51 5.73
CA VAL A 13 -9.45 12.27 5.88
C VAL A 13 -9.11 12.44 7.36
N GLY A 14 -10.11 12.85 8.17
CA GLY A 14 -9.95 12.99 9.61
C GLY A 14 -9.52 11.68 10.30
N ALA A 15 -10.06 10.54 9.88
CA ALA A 15 -9.65 9.23 10.39
C ALA A 15 -8.19 8.91 10.02
N GLY A 16 -7.78 9.16 8.76
CA GLY A 16 -6.41 8.96 8.32
C GLY A 16 -5.41 9.79 9.12
N ILE A 17 -5.65 11.10 9.25
CA ILE A 17 -4.79 12.01 10.03
C ILE A 17 -4.83 11.66 11.52
N GLY A 18 -6.04 11.52 12.08
CA GLY A 18 -6.24 11.35 13.52
C GLY A 18 -5.62 10.06 14.05
N VAL A 19 -5.80 8.94 13.33
CA VAL A 19 -5.18 7.66 13.71
C VAL A 19 -3.67 7.72 13.52
N CYS A 20 -3.18 8.29 12.41
CA CYS A 20 -1.76 8.44 12.18
C CYS A 20 -1.09 9.26 13.30
N ALA A 21 -1.62 10.43 13.61
CA ALA A 21 -1.08 11.29 14.67
C ALA A 21 -1.28 10.69 16.07
N GLY A 22 -2.48 10.19 16.39
CA GLY A 22 -2.83 9.66 17.72
C GLY A 22 -2.07 8.39 18.04
N LEU A 23 -2.07 7.41 17.16
CA LEU A 23 -1.33 6.15 17.35
C LEU A 23 0.18 6.41 17.37
N GLY A 24 0.69 7.29 16.50
CA GLY A 24 2.08 7.73 16.50
C GLY A 24 2.48 8.35 17.85
N HIS A 25 1.63 9.21 18.43
CA HIS A 25 1.85 9.79 19.75
C HIS A 25 1.88 8.73 20.88
N VAL A 26 0.92 7.80 20.87
CA VAL A 26 0.85 6.71 21.86
C VAL A 26 2.08 5.80 21.79
N LEU A 27 2.49 5.39 20.57
CA LEU A 27 3.64 4.51 20.37
C LEU A 27 4.98 5.21 20.72
N ARG A 28 5.07 6.53 20.54
CA ARG A 28 6.24 7.31 21.02
C ARG A 28 6.35 7.32 22.55
N ARG A 29 5.22 7.48 23.26
CA ARG A 29 5.20 7.53 24.73
C ARG A 29 5.44 6.17 25.38
N LYS A 30 4.90 5.11 24.81
CA LYS A 30 5.17 3.75 25.28
C LYS A 30 6.54 3.36 24.74
N ARG A 31 7.58 3.35 25.60
CA ARG A 31 8.88 2.75 25.30
C ARG A 31 8.71 1.24 25.15
N ILE A 32 8.06 0.81 24.06
CA ILE A 32 8.01 -0.60 23.69
C ILE A 32 9.47 -0.99 23.47
N LYS A 33 9.90 -2.14 24.04
CA LYS A 33 11.29 -2.62 23.98
C LYS A 33 11.83 -2.42 22.57
N ALA A 34 12.76 -1.47 22.43
CA ALA A 34 13.11 -0.82 21.19
C ALA A 34 13.71 -1.78 20.15
N SER A 35 14.47 -2.78 20.58
CA SER A 35 15.28 -3.63 19.70
C SER A 35 14.51 -4.41 18.63
N GLN A 36 13.26 -4.80 18.88
CA GLN A 36 12.42 -5.51 17.90
C GLN A 36 11.88 -4.60 16.79
N TRP A 37 11.84 -3.29 17.04
CA TRP A 37 11.24 -2.28 16.18
C TRP A 37 12.29 -1.35 15.56
N GLU A 38 13.56 -1.58 15.82
CA GLU A 38 14.65 -0.78 15.28
C GLU A 38 15.25 -1.44 14.03
N ARG A 39 15.51 -0.64 13.05
CA ARG A 39 16.20 -1.03 11.81
C ARG A 39 17.24 0.02 11.46
N THR A 40 18.32 -0.43 10.85
CA THR A 40 19.27 0.49 10.23
C THR A 40 18.81 0.76 8.81
N ASN A 41 18.55 2.04 8.50
CA ASN A 41 18.15 2.44 7.16
C ASN A 41 19.35 2.49 6.20
N PHE A 42 19.10 2.90 4.96
CA PHE A 42 20.14 3.01 3.92
C PHE A 42 21.28 3.98 4.29
N HIS A 43 21.01 5.01 5.09
CA HIS A 43 22.01 5.99 5.53
C HIS A 43 22.75 5.57 6.79
N GLY A 44 22.54 4.34 7.28
CA GLY A 44 23.13 3.87 8.54
C GLY A 44 22.49 4.41 9.80
N VAL A 45 21.34 5.11 9.67
CA VAL A 45 20.59 5.69 10.79
C VAL A 45 19.65 4.63 11.38
N THR A 46 19.62 4.53 12.71
CA THR A 46 18.65 3.68 13.41
C THR A 46 17.27 4.34 13.38
N VAL A 47 16.31 3.69 12.75
CA VAL A 47 14.93 4.13 12.57
C VAL A 47 13.96 3.14 13.19
N SER A 48 12.76 3.59 13.56
CA SER A 48 11.75 2.75 14.17
C SER A 48 10.71 2.28 13.15
N LEU A 49 10.38 0.97 13.16
CA LEU A 49 9.28 0.37 12.37
C LEU A 49 7.88 0.77 12.88
N ARG A 50 7.77 1.54 13.98
CA ARG A 50 6.46 2.04 14.45
C ARG A 50 5.71 2.83 13.38
N GLY A 51 6.44 3.48 12.44
CA GLY A 51 5.86 4.17 11.30
C GLY A 51 4.97 3.26 10.46
N GLY A 52 5.38 1.99 10.28
CA GLY A 52 4.60 0.99 9.59
C GLY A 52 3.29 0.63 10.28
N VAL A 53 3.34 0.40 11.60
CA VAL A 53 2.13 0.11 12.40
C VAL A 53 1.17 1.29 12.39
N VAL A 54 1.70 2.51 12.48
CA VAL A 54 0.91 3.74 12.39
C VAL A 54 0.23 3.85 11.03
N MET A 55 0.97 3.64 9.95
CA MET A 55 0.44 3.71 8.58
C MET A 55 -0.61 2.62 8.31
N ALA A 56 -0.35 1.39 8.76
CA ALA A 56 -1.30 0.29 8.64
C ALA A 56 -2.60 0.58 9.41
N GLY A 57 -2.49 1.03 10.66
CA GLY A 57 -3.63 1.43 11.48
C GLY A 57 -4.45 2.57 10.86
N ALA A 58 -3.79 3.60 10.34
CA ALA A 58 -4.45 4.72 9.66
C ALA A 58 -5.13 4.27 8.36
N SER A 59 -4.51 3.36 7.60
CA SER A 59 -5.09 2.77 6.39
C SER A 59 -6.37 2.00 6.70
N VAL A 60 -6.34 1.12 7.71
CA VAL A 60 -7.49 0.33 8.14
C VAL A 60 -8.62 1.23 8.65
N ALA A 61 -8.30 2.19 9.52
CA ALA A 61 -9.29 3.08 10.11
C ALA A 61 -9.97 3.98 9.06
N SER A 62 -9.19 4.58 8.16
CA SER A 62 -9.76 5.41 7.08
C SER A 62 -10.61 4.59 6.12
N ALA A 63 -10.21 3.34 5.81
CA ALA A 63 -11.01 2.43 4.99
C ALA A 63 -12.31 2.01 5.69
N ALA A 64 -12.29 1.80 7.01
CA ALA A 64 -13.50 1.51 7.79
C ALA A 64 -14.51 2.66 7.75
N VAL A 65 -14.03 3.90 7.95
CA VAL A 65 -14.87 5.10 7.83
C VAL A 65 -15.38 5.26 6.39
N ALA A 66 -14.53 5.01 5.40
CA ALA A 66 -14.93 5.02 3.98
C ALA A 66 -16.02 3.98 3.70
N SER A 67 -15.94 2.79 4.31
CA SER A 67 -16.97 1.74 4.16
C SER A 67 -18.32 2.19 4.70
N ALA A 68 -18.35 2.90 5.83
CA ALA A 68 -19.58 3.41 6.42
C ALA A 68 -20.23 4.55 5.62
N LEU A 69 -19.44 5.31 4.86
CA LEU A 69 -19.88 6.54 4.17
C LEU A 69 -20.00 6.40 2.64
N SER A 70 -19.52 5.29 2.09
CA SER A 70 -19.49 5.06 0.64
C SER A 70 -20.85 4.65 0.09
N ASP A 71 -21.12 5.06 -1.15
CA ASP A 71 -22.21 4.51 -1.95
C ASP A 71 -21.93 3.05 -2.40
N GLN A 72 -20.71 2.58 -2.18
CA GLN A 72 -20.23 1.22 -2.46
C GLN A 72 -19.58 0.61 -1.21
N PRO A 73 -20.34 0.37 -0.11
CA PRO A 73 -19.79 0.00 1.19
C PRO A 73 -18.99 -1.31 1.16
N ARG A 74 -19.43 -2.30 0.38
CA ARG A 74 -18.73 -3.58 0.24
C ARG A 74 -17.37 -3.40 -0.42
N ALA A 75 -17.28 -2.58 -1.48
CA ALA A 75 -16.01 -2.30 -2.15
C ALA A 75 -15.04 -1.55 -1.22
N ALA A 76 -15.54 -0.59 -0.44
CA ALA A 76 -14.72 0.09 0.55
C ALA A 76 -14.29 -0.82 1.72
N LEU A 77 -15.14 -1.78 2.14
CA LEU A 77 -14.79 -2.84 3.10
C LEU A 77 -13.64 -3.72 2.58
N GLY A 78 -13.55 -3.92 1.26
CA GLY A 78 -12.38 -4.54 0.64
C GLY A 78 -11.08 -3.83 1.00
N GLY A 79 -11.09 -2.49 1.12
CA GLY A 79 -9.94 -1.72 1.59
C GLY A 79 -9.51 -2.06 3.02
N VAL A 80 -10.47 -2.30 3.92
CA VAL A 80 -10.19 -2.76 5.30
C VAL A 80 -9.51 -4.12 5.27
N VAL A 81 -10.08 -5.08 4.53
CA VAL A 81 -9.55 -6.46 4.45
C VAL A 81 -8.15 -6.47 3.84
N ALA A 82 -7.94 -5.76 2.73
CA ALA A 82 -6.65 -5.70 2.06
C ALA A 82 -5.57 -5.03 2.93
N SER A 83 -5.88 -3.89 3.55
CA SER A 83 -4.92 -3.16 4.41
C SER A 83 -4.58 -3.94 5.66
N LEU A 84 -5.58 -4.56 6.30
CA LEU A 84 -5.35 -5.37 7.50
C LEU A 84 -4.51 -6.60 7.17
N GLY A 85 -4.88 -7.35 6.12
CA GLY A 85 -4.15 -8.55 5.71
C GLY A 85 -2.74 -8.26 5.22
N GLY A 86 -2.57 -7.21 4.39
CA GLY A 86 -1.26 -6.75 3.94
C GLY A 86 -0.38 -6.27 5.10
N GLY A 87 -0.96 -5.51 6.04
CA GLY A 87 -0.28 -5.03 7.24
C GLY A 87 0.14 -6.17 8.17
N LEU A 88 -0.74 -7.15 8.44
CA LEU A 88 -0.43 -8.31 9.28
C LEU A 88 0.66 -9.19 8.66
N ALA A 89 0.56 -9.47 7.34
CA ALA A 89 1.56 -10.25 6.64
C ALA A 89 2.93 -9.54 6.65
N GLY A 90 2.95 -8.21 6.47
CA GLY A 90 4.15 -7.41 6.59
C GLY A 90 4.70 -7.36 8.01
N TYR A 91 3.83 -7.29 9.03
CA TYR A 91 4.25 -7.30 10.43
C TYR A 91 4.96 -8.59 10.82
N ILE A 92 4.45 -9.74 10.36
CA ILE A 92 5.10 -11.03 10.59
C ILE A 92 6.52 -11.02 10.00
N ASP A 93 6.68 -10.52 8.78
CA ASP A 93 7.99 -10.43 8.11
C ASP A 93 8.94 -9.45 8.82
N ASP A 94 8.43 -8.29 9.22
CA ASP A 94 9.18 -7.28 9.97
C ASP A 94 9.69 -7.79 11.33
N VAL A 95 8.91 -8.62 12.03
CA VAL A 95 9.28 -9.17 13.34
C VAL A 95 10.22 -10.37 13.20
N ASP A 96 9.98 -11.23 12.22
CA ASP A 96 10.74 -12.47 12.03
C ASP A 96 12.17 -12.24 11.53
N GLN A 97 12.40 -11.21 10.70
CA GLN A 97 13.71 -10.88 10.14
C GLN A 97 14.45 -12.05 9.47
N GLY A 98 13.71 -13.06 8.99
CA GLY A 98 14.29 -14.26 8.40
C GLY A 98 14.84 -15.27 9.44
N ALA A 99 14.49 -15.14 10.72
CA ALA A 99 14.92 -16.07 11.77
C ALA A 99 14.48 -17.51 11.50
N HIS A 100 13.31 -17.69 10.86
CA HIS A 100 12.77 -19.00 10.49
C HIS A 100 13.28 -19.52 9.13
N ASP A 101 14.07 -18.76 8.38
CA ASP A 101 14.55 -19.15 7.04
C ASP A 101 15.75 -20.10 7.05
N GLY A 102 16.15 -20.63 8.21
CA GLY A 102 17.14 -21.69 8.35
C GLY A 102 18.55 -21.34 7.85
N GLY A 103 18.92 -20.05 7.83
CA GLY A 103 20.27 -19.57 7.46
C GLY A 103 20.50 -19.47 5.94
N LYS A 104 19.60 -19.93 5.09
CA LYS A 104 19.62 -19.71 3.63
C LYS A 104 18.58 -18.65 3.30
N VAL A 105 19.00 -17.41 3.17
CA VAL A 105 18.10 -16.29 2.83
C VAL A 105 17.60 -16.47 1.40
N ALA A 106 16.37 -16.99 1.25
CA ALA A 106 15.68 -16.98 -0.03
C ALA A 106 15.36 -15.52 -0.39
N LYS A 107 15.85 -15.04 -1.53
CA LYS A 107 15.64 -13.65 -2.00
C LYS A 107 14.76 -13.64 -3.24
N GLY A 108 13.83 -12.67 -3.27
CA GLY A 108 12.92 -12.47 -4.38
C GLY A 108 11.87 -13.59 -4.54
N LEU A 109 10.92 -13.37 -5.45
CA LEU A 109 9.82 -14.31 -5.68
C LEU A 109 10.30 -15.71 -6.07
N LYS A 110 11.32 -15.79 -6.94
CA LYS A 110 11.90 -17.06 -7.39
C LYS A 110 12.55 -17.85 -6.24
N GLY A 111 13.23 -17.16 -5.31
CA GLY A 111 13.88 -17.80 -4.16
C GLY A 111 12.85 -18.41 -3.22
N HIS A 112 11.78 -17.68 -2.88
CA HIS A 112 10.72 -18.17 -1.98
C HIS A 112 9.90 -19.29 -2.60
N LEU A 113 9.55 -19.21 -3.90
CA LEU A 113 8.86 -20.30 -4.61
C LEU A 113 9.76 -21.53 -4.77
N GLY A 114 11.06 -21.33 -4.99
CA GLY A 114 12.04 -22.43 -5.00
C GLY A 114 12.13 -23.14 -3.65
N ALA A 115 12.21 -22.41 -2.55
CA ALA A 115 12.20 -22.97 -1.19
C ALA A 115 10.92 -23.77 -0.93
N LEU A 116 9.76 -23.23 -1.32
CA LEU A 116 8.47 -23.91 -1.18
C LEU A 116 8.41 -25.22 -1.98
N ALA A 117 8.95 -25.23 -3.21
CA ALA A 117 9.03 -26.44 -4.03
C ALA A 117 9.89 -27.55 -3.38
N HIS A 118 10.78 -27.19 -2.46
CA HIS A 118 11.59 -28.11 -1.65
C HIS A 118 10.99 -28.35 -0.24
N GLY A 119 9.71 -27.99 -0.02
CA GLY A 119 9.01 -28.20 1.25
C GLY A 119 9.39 -27.23 2.37
N GLN A 120 10.10 -26.14 2.07
CA GLN A 120 10.48 -25.12 3.06
C GLN A 120 9.51 -23.93 2.99
N VAL A 121 8.77 -23.72 4.07
CA VAL A 121 7.88 -22.55 4.22
C VAL A 121 8.70 -21.42 4.84
N THR A 122 9.07 -20.43 4.03
CA THR A 122 9.78 -19.24 4.48
C THR A 122 8.77 -18.15 4.90
N THR A 123 9.22 -17.17 5.69
CA THR A 123 8.39 -15.98 6.03
C THR A 123 7.93 -15.21 4.79
N GLY A 124 8.76 -15.17 3.75
CA GLY A 124 8.36 -14.59 2.46
C GLY A 124 7.21 -15.35 1.79
N VAL A 125 7.14 -16.70 1.91
CA VAL A 125 5.99 -17.48 1.42
C VAL A 125 4.73 -17.14 2.21
N ILE A 126 4.82 -17.04 3.54
CA ILE A 126 3.69 -16.66 4.41
C ILE A 126 3.19 -15.25 4.04
N LYS A 127 4.11 -14.31 3.82
CA LYS A 127 3.79 -12.96 3.36
C LYS A 127 3.05 -12.97 2.03
N ILE A 128 3.57 -13.65 1.03
CA ILE A 128 2.95 -13.75 -0.31
C ILE A 128 1.55 -14.37 -0.20
N ALA A 129 1.40 -15.46 0.57
CA ALA A 129 0.13 -16.13 0.78
C ALA A 129 -0.88 -15.22 1.52
N GLY A 130 -0.45 -14.52 2.58
CA GLY A 130 -1.30 -13.62 3.36
C GLY A 130 -1.77 -12.41 2.55
N ILE A 131 -0.87 -11.77 1.79
CA ILE A 131 -1.21 -10.66 0.89
C ILE A 131 -2.13 -11.17 -0.23
N GLY A 132 -1.82 -12.33 -0.83
CA GLY A 132 -2.64 -12.92 -1.89
C GLY A 132 -4.05 -13.26 -1.44
N ALA A 133 -4.18 -13.91 -0.28
CA ALA A 133 -5.49 -14.28 0.28
C ALA A 133 -6.32 -13.04 0.64
N SER A 134 -5.72 -12.04 1.28
CA SER A 134 -6.41 -10.79 1.61
C SER A 134 -6.79 -9.99 0.36
N ALA A 135 -5.95 -9.98 -0.66
CA ALA A 135 -6.24 -9.36 -1.95
C ALA A 135 -7.39 -10.05 -2.69
N LEU A 136 -7.44 -11.39 -2.65
CA LEU A 136 -8.54 -12.17 -3.22
C LEU A 136 -9.86 -11.88 -2.50
N ALA A 137 -9.87 -11.86 -1.18
CA ALA A 137 -11.04 -11.54 -0.38
C ALA A 137 -11.50 -10.08 -0.64
N ALA A 138 -10.57 -9.14 -0.69
CA ALA A 138 -10.84 -7.75 -1.02
C ALA A 138 -11.41 -7.60 -2.44
N SER A 139 -10.84 -8.31 -3.42
CA SER A 139 -11.32 -8.33 -4.80
C SER A 139 -12.76 -8.86 -4.90
N ALA A 140 -13.10 -9.90 -4.12
CA ALA A 140 -14.46 -10.43 -4.04
C ALA A 140 -15.46 -9.41 -3.45
N LEU A 141 -15.00 -8.59 -2.48
CA LEU A 141 -15.79 -7.51 -1.90
C LEU A 141 -15.95 -6.32 -2.87
N VAL A 142 -14.91 -5.97 -3.64
CA VAL A 142 -14.99 -4.97 -4.73
C VAL A 142 -16.03 -5.41 -5.76
N GLY A 143 -16.07 -6.71 -6.05
CA GLY A 143 -17.03 -7.30 -6.96
C GLY A 143 -16.69 -7.08 -8.44
N SER A 144 -17.62 -7.48 -9.30
CA SER A 144 -17.49 -7.36 -10.75
C SER A 144 -18.77 -6.77 -11.35
N LYS A 145 -18.61 -5.98 -12.41
CA LYS A 145 -19.72 -5.47 -13.23
C LYS A 145 -19.99 -6.34 -14.46
N ALA A 146 -19.20 -7.38 -14.68
CA ALA A 146 -19.40 -8.32 -15.77
C ALA A 146 -20.68 -9.15 -15.54
N THR A 147 -21.40 -9.43 -16.63
CA THR A 147 -22.62 -10.25 -16.60
C THR A 147 -22.31 -11.74 -16.74
N SER A 148 -21.26 -12.08 -17.50
CA SER A 148 -20.84 -13.47 -17.71
C SER A 148 -20.00 -14.00 -16.54
N VAL A 149 -20.04 -15.30 -16.31
CA VAL A 149 -19.21 -15.97 -15.29
C VAL A 149 -17.73 -15.78 -15.59
N GLY A 150 -17.33 -15.96 -16.85
CA GLY A 150 -15.93 -15.74 -17.27
C GLY A 150 -15.46 -14.31 -17.00
N GLY A 151 -16.29 -13.32 -17.27
CA GLY A 151 -15.98 -11.91 -16.97
C GLY A 151 -15.84 -11.64 -15.48
N LYS A 152 -16.69 -12.26 -14.63
CA LYS A 152 -16.58 -12.15 -13.16
C LYS A 152 -15.29 -12.76 -12.65
N VAL A 153 -14.90 -13.92 -13.15
CA VAL A 153 -13.63 -14.57 -12.80
C VAL A 153 -12.43 -13.74 -13.25
N ALA A 154 -12.49 -13.18 -14.46
CA ALA A 154 -11.45 -12.29 -14.97
C ALA A 154 -11.30 -11.02 -14.13
N ASP A 155 -12.40 -10.39 -13.74
CA ASP A 155 -12.39 -9.21 -12.84
C ASP A 155 -11.82 -9.57 -11.46
N LEU A 156 -12.22 -10.72 -10.90
CA LEU A 156 -11.69 -11.21 -9.62
C LEU A 156 -10.17 -11.39 -9.69
N ALA A 157 -9.69 -12.07 -10.71
CA ALA A 157 -8.25 -12.29 -10.92
C ALA A 157 -7.50 -10.98 -11.13
N LEU A 158 -8.01 -10.10 -12.02
CA LEU A 158 -7.41 -8.81 -12.32
C LEU A 158 -7.27 -7.94 -11.07
N ASN A 159 -8.36 -7.80 -10.30
CA ASN A 159 -8.35 -7.00 -9.08
C ASN A 159 -7.45 -7.61 -8.00
N THR A 160 -7.40 -8.94 -7.88
CA THR A 160 -6.49 -9.63 -6.95
C THR A 160 -5.04 -9.31 -7.28
N VAL A 161 -4.65 -9.45 -8.55
CA VAL A 161 -3.29 -9.14 -9.01
C VAL A 161 -2.97 -7.66 -8.81
N LEU A 162 -3.91 -6.76 -9.08
CA LEU A 162 -3.73 -5.33 -8.87
C LEU A 162 -3.50 -5.00 -7.39
N ILE A 163 -4.32 -5.53 -6.48
CA ILE A 163 -4.22 -5.26 -5.03
C ILE A 163 -2.92 -5.84 -4.48
N ALA A 164 -2.65 -7.12 -4.72
CA ALA A 164 -1.43 -7.78 -4.23
C ALA A 164 -0.16 -7.18 -4.85
N GLY A 165 -0.21 -6.90 -6.16
CA GLY A 165 0.90 -6.28 -6.88
C GLY A 165 1.22 -4.87 -6.38
N THR A 166 0.19 -4.05 -6.11
CA THR A 166 0.41 -2.70 -5.59
C THR A 166 0.97 -2.74 -4.16
N ALA A 167 0.55 -3.70 -3.32
CA ALA A 167 1.13 -3.94 -2.00
C ALA A 167 2.64 -4.24 -2.13
N ASN A 168 3.00 -5.20 -2.97
CA ASN A 168 4.40 -5.57 -3.21
C ASN A 168 5.20 -4.40 -3.82
N LEU A 169 4.63 -3.65 -4.77
CA LEU A 169 5.31 -2.51 -5.39
C LEU A 169 5.59 -1.40 -4.38
N ALA A 170 4.66 -1.10 -3.47
CA ALA A 170 4.87 -0.14 -2.39
C ALA A 170 6.04 -0.57 -1.49
N ASN A 171 6.12 -1.86 -1.16
CA ASN A 171 7.22 -2.42 -0.39
C ASN A 171 8.56 -2.33 -1.14
N LEU A 172 8.60 -2.61 -2.45
CA LEU A 172 9.80 -2.45 -3.28
C LEU A 172 10.29 -0.99 -3.37
N LEU A 173 9.41 -0.02 -3.15
CA LEU A 173 9.75 1.40 -3.12
C LEU A 173 10.23 1.87 -1.74
N ASP A 174 9.93 1.15 -0.66
CA ASP A 174 10.27 1.52 0.74
C ASP A 174 11.75 1.28 1.10
N LEU A 175 12.65 1.44 0.14
CA LEU A 175 14.09 1.32 0.33
C LEU A 175 14.79 2.65 0.63
N ARG A 176 14.07 3.73 0.62
CA ARG A 176 14.58 5.10 0.81
C ARG A 176 13.55 5.94 1.55
N PRO A 177 13.98 6.85 2.43
CA PRO A 177 13.07 7.71 3.19
C PRO A 177 12.08 8.47 2.29
N GLY A 178 10.80 8.38 2.60
CA GLY A 178 9.71 9.07 1.93
C GLY A 178 9.32 8.55 0.55
N ARG A 179 10.09 7.62 -0.07
CA ARG A 179 9.85 7.20 -1.46
C ARG A 179 8.51 6.52 -1.63
N ALA A 180 8.20 5.51 -0.83
CA ALA A 180 6.95 4.77 -0.92
C ALA A 180 5.75 5.68 -0.64
N LEU A 181 5.85 6.55 0.35
CA LEU A 181 4.78 7.50 0.70
C LEU A 181 4.57 8.56 -0.38
N LYS A 182 5.64 9.12 -0.96
CA LYS A 182 5.53 10.05 -2.09
C LYS A 182 4.88 9.40 -3.31
N ALA A 183 5.28 8.18 -3.64
CA ALA A 183 4.66 7.42 -4.73
C ALA A 183 3.17 7.15 -4.46
N THR A 184 2.83 6.79 -3.21
CA THR A 184 1.44 6.62 -2.78
C THR A 184 0.64 7.90 -2.94
N VAL A 185 1.17 9.04 -2.48
CA VAL A 185 0.51 10.37 -2.62
C VAL A 185 0.31 10.74 -4.08
N LEU A 186 1.33 10.55 -4.93
CA LEU A 186 1.26 10.88 -6.35
C LEU A 186 0.14 10.12 -7.08
N VAL A 187 -0.14 8.88 -6.68
CA VAL A 187 -1.20 8.07 -7.28
C VAL A 187 -2.55 8.31 -6.58
N ALA A 188 -2.57 8.39 -5.25
CA ALA A 188 -3.80 8.53 -4.48
C ALA A 188 -4.43 9.93 -4.61
N ALA A 189 -3.63 11.00 -4.71
CA ALA A 189 -4.16 12.36 -4.79
C ALA A 189 -5.06 12.58 -6.03
N PRO A 190 -4.66 12.22 -7.26
CA PRO A 190 -5.55 12.29 -8.41
C PRO A 190 -6.86 11.51 -8.22
N LEU A 191 -6.78 10.29 -7.65
CA LEU A 191 -7.94 9.45 -7.40
C LEU A 191 -8.90 10.07 -6.36
N SER A 192 -8.39 10.88 -5.44
CA SER A 192 -9.18 11.57 -4.42
C SER A 192 -9.98 12.74 -4.97
N TYR A 193 -9.44 13.44 -5.96
CA TYR A 193 -10.01 14.71 -6.45
C TYR A 193 -10.63 14.61 -7.83
N PHE A 194 -10.09 13.76 -8.70
CA PHE A 194 -10.54 13.70 -10.08
C PHE A 194 -11.54 12.55 -10.27
N SER A 195 -12.76 12.89 -10.65
CA SER A 195 -13.63 11.97 -11.35
C SER A 195 -13.03 11.76 -12.74
N CYS A 196 -12.73 10.52 -13.12
CA CYS A 196 -12.22 10.22 -14.46
C CYS A 196 -13.35 10.52 -15.46
N ALA A 197 -13.34 11.73 -16.01
CA ALA A 197 -14.35 12.26 -16.94
C ALA A 197 -14.41 11.50 -18.29
N ALA A 198 -13.54 10.51 -18.48
CA ALA A 198 -13.51 9.67 -19.69
C ALA A 198 -14.64 8.61 -19.72
N ALA A 199 -15.26 8.30 -18.60
CA ALA A 199 -16.48 7.51 -18.57
C ALA A 199 -17.65 8.46 -18.43
N LYS A 200 -18.67 8.36 -19.31
CA LYS A 200 -19.91 9.14 -19.27
C LYS A 200 -20.72 8.94 -17.97
N THR A 201 -20.22 8.17 -17.03
CA THR A 201 -20.69 8.00 -15.66
C THR A 201 -19.72 8.76 -14.74
N SER A 202 -20.12 9.94 -14.30
CA SER A 202 -19.43 10.65 -13.22
C SER A 202 -19.40 9.72 -12.00
N ALA A 203 -18.21 9.23 -11.61
CA ALA A 203 -18.10 8.48 -10.37
C ALA A 203 -18.65 9.35 -9.24
N SER A 204 -19.54 8.76 -8.44
CA SER A 204 -20.14 9.45 -7.30
C SER A 204 -19.05 10.12 -6.45
N PRO A 205 -19.26 11.34 -5.94
CA PRO A 205 -18.37 11.95 -4.97
C PRO A 205 -18.09 11.08 -3.72
N ALA A 206 -18.97 10.11 -3.46
CA ALA A 206 -18.85 9.14 -2.37
C ALA A 206 -18.50 7.72 -2.85
N SER A 207 -17.94 7.56 -4.05
CA SER A 207 -17.48 6.24 -4.52
C SER A 207 -16.39 5.67 -3.61
N ALA A 208 -16.33 4.34 -3.51
CA ALA A 208 -15.30 3.64 -2.73
C ALA A 208 -13.90 4.09 -3.13
N GLN A 209 -13.63 4.17 -4.44
CA GLN A 209 -12.34 4.65 -4.95
C GLN A 209 -11.93 5.99 -4.34
N ARG A 210 -12.81 7.00 -4.40
CA ARG A 210 -12.49 8.36 -3.92
C ARG A 210 -12.26 8.40 -2.42
N LEU A 211 -13.14 7.75 -1.65
CA LEU A 211 -13.05 7.77 -0.20
C LEU A 211 -11.79 7.03 0.29
N LEU A 212 -11.51 5.83 -0.25
CA LEU A 212 -10.31 5.08 0.09
C LEU A 212 -9.03 5.86 -0.26
N ALA A 213 -8.97 6.42 -1.46
CA ALA A 213 -7.84 7.25 -1.88
C ALA A 213 -7.66 8.50 -1.00
N SER A 214 -8.76 9.14 -0.58
CA SER A 214 -8.69 10.34 0.28
C SER A 214 -8.12 10.04 1.66
N GLY A 215 -8.56 8.94 2.30
CA GLY A 215 -8.05 8.51 3.59
C GLY A 215 -6.59 8.09 3.53
N LEU A 216 -6.24 7.30 2.51
CA LEU A 216 -4.87 6.88 2.26
C LEU A 216 -3.93 8.08 2.03
N ASN A 217 -4.36 9.02 1.19
CA ASN A 217 -3.57 10.23 0.88
C ASN A 217 -3.31 11.06 2.14
N ALA A 218 -4.33 11.25 2.98
CA ALA A 218 -4.21 11.96 4.25
C ALA A 218 -3.26 11.26 5.22
N ALA A 219 -3.40 9.94 5.38
CA ALA A 219 -2.50 9.13 6.21
C ALA A 219 -1.05 9.18 5.70
N ALA A 220 -0.85 9.03 4.38
CA ALA A 220 0.48 9.05 3.76
C ALA A 220 1.18 10.40 3.92
N ILE A 221 0.48 11.52 3.71
CA ILE A 221 1.04 12.87 3.93
C ILE A 221 1.42 13.06 5.41
N THR A 222 0.59 12.57 6.33
CA THR A 222 0.85 12.69 7.78
C THR A 222 2.07 11.86 8.19
N ALA A 223 2.18 10.62 7.70
CA ALA A 223 3.31 9.74 7.99
C ALA A 223 4.62 10.21 7.35
N LEU A 224 4.52 10.92 6.21
CA LEU A 224 5.68 11.36 5.42
C LEU A 224 6.65 12.23 6.22
N VAL A 225 6.15 13.00 7.19
CA VAL A 225 6.98 13.91 7.99
C VAL A 225 8.01 13.14 8.83
N GLU A 226 7.58 12.10 9.56
CA GLU A 226 8.49 11.29 10.40
C GLU A 226 9.41 10.40 9.55
N ASP A 227 8.93 9.93 8.43
CA ASP A 227 9.68 9.08 7.51
C ASP A 227 10.81 9.87 6.81
N LEU A 228 10.54 11.10 6.35
CA LEU A 228 11.54 11.99 5.76
C LEU A 228 12.60 12.47 6.77
N GLN A 229 12.24 12.54 8.05
CA GLN A 229 13.16 12.88 9.13
C GLN A 229 13.99 11.68 9.60
N GLU A 230 13.77 10.51 9.02
CA GLU A 230 14.44 9.26 9.39
C GLU A 230 14.27 8.90 10.88
N THR A 231 13.14 9.26 11.47
CA THR A 231 12.75 8.85 12.84
C THR A 231 11.98 7.54 12.83
N THR A 232 11.27 7.28 11.73
CA THR A 232 10.53 6.04 11.47
C THR A 232 10.72 5.60 10.02
N MET A 233 10.35 4.37 9.73
CA MET A 233 10.16 3.86 8.36
C MET A 233 8.88 3.02 8.31
N LEU A 234 8.37 2.78 7.11
CA LEU A 234 7.18 1.96 6.94
C LEU A 234 7.45 0.48 7.19
N GLY A 235 8.59 -0.01 6.72
CA GLY A 235 8.83 -1.45 6.67
C GLY A 235 7.74 -2.19 5.88
N ASP A 236 7.76 -3.49 5.98
CA ASP A 236 6.81 -4.36 5.29
C ASP A 236 5.38 -4.15 5.78
N THR A 237 5.19 -3.90 7.08
CA THR A 237 3.89 -3.62 7.69
C THR A 237 3.16 -2.45 7.03
N GLY A 238 3.81 -1.29 6.99
CA GLY A 238 3.19 -0.07 6.50
C GLY A 238 3.09 -0.02 4.99
N ALA A 239 4.15 -0.44 4.30
CA ALA A 239 4.21 -0.42 2.85
C ALA A 239 3.16 -1.35 2.21
N ASN A 240 3.04 -2.60 2.72
CA ASN A 240 2.04 -3.53 2.21
C ASN A 240 0.61 -3.07 2.53
N ALA A 241 0.34 -2.54 3.73
CA ALA A 241 -0.97 -2.01 4.07
C ALA A 241 -1.39 -0.83 3.18
N ALA A 242 -0.50 0.15 3.01
CA ALA A 242 -0.75 1.31 2.17
C ALA A 242 -0.91 0.94 0.70
N GLY A 243 -0.03 0.07 0.19
CA GLY A 243 -0.09 -0.42 -1.19
C GLY A 243 -1.36 -1.24 -1.46
N ALA A 244 -1.78 -2.11 -0.52
CA ALA A 244 -3.02 -2.86 -0.64
C ALA A 244 -4.26 -1.96 -0.67
N LEU A 245 -4.29 -0.90 0.15
CA LEU A 245 -5.36 0.09 0.13
C LEU A 245 -5.40 0.86 -1.19
N LEU A 246 -4.23 1.28 -1.69
CA LEU A 246 -4.11 1.93 -2.99
C LEU A 246 -4.62 1.02 -4.12
N GLY A 247 -4.19 -0.24 -4.11
CA GLY A 247 -4.63 -1.25 -5.07
C GLY A 247 -6.13 -1.48 -5.02
N THR A 248 -6.74 -1.51 -3.82
CA THR A 248 -8.19 -1.63 -3.66
C THR A 248 -8.93 -0.39 -4.18
N SER A 249 -8.39 0.81 -3.93
CA SER A 249 -8.92 2.05 -4.50
C SER A 249 -8.92 2.01 -6.03
N LEU A 250 -7.82 1.56 -6.63
CA LEU A 250 -7.72 1.38 -8.09
C LEU A 250 -8.67 0.30 -8.62
N ALA A 251 -8.80 -0.84 -7.90
CA ALA A 251 -9.69 -1.93 -8.26
C ALA A 251 -11.18 -1.53 -8.19
N ALA A 252 -11.53 -0.60 -7.31
CA ALA A 252 -12.88 -0.05 -7.21
C ALA A 252 -13.25 0.92 -8.36
N ASN A 253 -12.36 1.15 -9.33
CA ASN A 253 -12.65 1.95 -10.51
C ASN A 253 -13.58 1.21 -11.47
N ASP A 254 -14.55 1.92 -12.01
CA ASP A 254 -15.52 1.36 -12.95
C ASP A 254 -14.95 0.99 -14.31
N SER A 255 -13.87 1.65 -14.72
CA SER A 255 -13.22 1.42 -16.01
C SER A 255 -12.32 0.20 -15.97
N TRP A 256 -12.74 -0.88 -16.64
CA TRP A 256 -11.92 -2.09 -16.76
C TRP A 256 -10.60 -1.82 -17.50
N LYS A 257 -10.61 -0.88 -18.46
CA LYS A 257 -9.41 -0.48 -19.21
C LYS A 257 -8.37 0.18 -18.28
N LEU A 258 -8.83 1.02 -17.35
CA LEU A 258 -7.94 1.63 -16.36
C LEU A 258 -7.39 0.55 -15.41
N ARG A 259 -8.25 -0.34 -14.91
CA ARG A 259 -7.83 -1.45 -14.04
C ARG A 259 -6.81 -2.36 -14.75
N LEU A 260 -7.06 -2.72 -16.01
CA LEU A 260 -6.13 -3.52 -16.80
C LEU A 260 -4.81 -2.78 -17.02
N GLY A 261 -4.85 -1.52 -17.47
CA GLY A 261 -3.65 -0.71 -17.71
C GLY A 261 -2.81 -0.53 -16.46
N THR A 262 -3.44 -0.22 -15.32
CA THR A 262 -2.72 -0.11 -14.03
C THR A 262 -2.15 -1.45 -13.57
N THR A 263 -2.88 -2.56 -13.74
CA THR A 263 -2.38 -3.90 -13.42
C THR A 263 -1.16 -4.26 -14.27
N LEU A 264 -1.22 -4.02 -15.56
CA LEU A 264 -0.09 -4.27 -16.47
C LEU A 264 1.12 -3.40 -16.10
N GLY A 265 0.89 -2.13 -15.74
CA GLY A 265 1.94 -1.24 -15.25
C GLY A 265 2.59 -1.75 -13.96
N VAL A 266 1.78 -2.13 -12.97
CA VAL A 266 2.27 -2.68 -11.69
C VAL A 266 3.05 -3.97 -11.90
N VAL A 267 2.51 -4.92 -12.66
CA VAL A 267 3.20 -6.19 -12.97
C VAL A 267 4.49 -5.93 -13.74
N GLY A 268 4.45 -5.03 -14.73
CA GLY A 268 5.64 -4.63 -15.50
C GLY A 268 6.74 -4.06 -14.62
N LEU A 269 6.41 -3.19 -13.65
CA LEU A 269 7.36 -2.64 -12.68
C LEU A 269 7.93 -3.72 -11.76
N ILE A 270 7.09 -4.64 -11.26
CA ILE A 270 7.55 -5.75 -10.43
C ILE A 270 8.53 -6.64 -11.20
N LEU A 271 8.18 -7.03 -12.43
CA LEU A 271 9.08 -7.83 -13.28
C LEU A 271 10.37 -7.09 -13.63
N ALA A 272 10.31 -5.78 -13.85
CA ALA A 272 11.49 -4.96 -14.08
C ALA A 272 12.39 -4.91 -12.84
N SER A 273 11.83 -4.89 -11.62
CA SER A 273 12.60 -4.85 -10.38
C SER A 273 13.46 -6.10 -10.15
N GLU A 274 13.09 -7.24 -10.73
CA GLU A 274 13.90 -8.47 -10.69
C GLU A 274 15.19 -8.37 -11.53
N LYS A 275 15.23 -7.43 -12.49
CA LYS A 275 16.38 -7.24 -13.40
C LYS A 275 17.15 -5.95 -13.12
N VAL A 276 16.48 -4.91 -12.68
CA VAL A 276 17.04 -3.56 -12.47
C VAL A 276 16.68 -3.01 -11.10
N SER A 277 17.65 -2.41 -10.42
CA SER A 277 17.40 -1.73 -9.15
C SER A 277 16.68 -0.40 -9.38
N PHE A 278 15.48 -0.24 -8.81
CA PHE A 278 14.76 1.05 -8.83
C PHE A 278 15.60 2.21 -8.32
N SER A 279 16.40 1.99 -7.26
CA SER A 279 17.26 3.04 -6.72
C SER A 279 18.31 3.50 -7.73
N LYS A 280 18.87 2.58 -8.55
CA LYS A 280 19.83 2.95 -9.61
C LYS A 280 19.14 3.70 -10.75
N VAL A 281 17.98 3.24 -11.18
CA VAL A 281 17.20 3.89 -12.26
C VAL A 281 16.77 5.30 -11.84
N ILE A 282 16.24 5.45 -10.62
CA ILE A 282 15.82 6.74 -10.08
C ILE A 282 17.03 7.69 -9.99
N ALA A 283 18.16 7.24 -9.45
CA ALA A 283 19.37 8.06 -9.33
C ALA A 283 19.95 8.49 -10.68
N ALA A 284 19.80 7.68 -11.72
CA ALA A 284 20.29 7.96 -13.07
C ALA A 284 19.39 8.96 -13.83
N ASN A 285 18.13 9.17 -13.42
CA ASN A 285 17.21 10.09 -14.07
C ASN A 285 17.07 11.37 -13.24
N PRO A 286 17.47 12.56 -13.77
CA PRO A 286 17.49 13.81 -12.98
C PRO A 286 16.13 14.19 -12.40
N ALA A 287 15.03 14.02 -13.15
CA ALA A 287 13.69 14.38 -12.71
C ALA A 287 13.19 13.44 -11.59
N LEU A 288 13.39 12.13 -11.77
CA LEU A 288 13.04 11.14 -10.75
C LEU A 288 13.89 11.30 -9.49
N ASN A 289 15.20 11.58 -9.66
CA ASN A 289 16.10 11.80 -8.54
C ASN A 289 15.73 13.07 -7.77
N TRP A 290 15.40 14.16 -8.46
CA TRP A 290 14.93 15.39 -7.84
C TRP A 290 13.67 15.12 -6.99
N LEU A 291 12.67 14.42 -7.53
CA LEU A 291 11.45 14.06 -6.81
C LEU A 291 11.73 13.14 -5.61
N ASP A 292 12.64 12.18 -5.79
CA ASP A 292 13.05 11.24 -4.75
C ASP A 292 13.77 11.95 -3.60
N GLN A 293 14.63 12.93 -3.89
CA GLN A 293 15.36 13.71 -2.89
C GLN A 293 14.51 14.81 -2.23
N LEU A 294 13.40 15.19 -2.85
CA LEU A 294 12.57 16.31 -2.39
C LEU A 294 12.19 16.12 -0.90
N TRP A 295 12.48 17.14 -0.08
CA TRP A 295 12.23 17.20 1.37
C TRP A 295 12.94 16.13 2.22
N ARG A 296 13.85 15.36 1.67
CA ARG A 296 14.72 14.52 2.50
C ARG A 296 15.66 15.37 3.35
N ARG A 297 16.02 14.83 4.50
CA ARG A 297 17.07 15.41 5.34
C ARG A 297 18.38 15.44 4.53
N PRO A 298 19.09 16.58 4.44
CA PRO A 298 20.43 16.61 3.87
C PRO A 298 21.35 15.71 4.71
N LEU A 299 22.24 14.97 4.03
CA LEU A 299 23.26 14.14 4.65
C LEU A 299 24.35 15.01 5.25
#